data_cac17f63b1e7c0ccbcaf8e3ad52287ea
#
_entry.id   cac17f63b1e7c0ccbcaf8e3ad52287ea
#
_cell.length_a   1.000
_cell.length_b   1.000
_cell.length_c   1.000
_cell.angle_alpha   90.00
_cell.angle_beta   90.00
_cell.angle_gamma   90.00
#
_symmetry.space_group_name_H-M   'P 1'
#
loop_
_entity.id
_entity.type
_entity.pdbx_description
1 polymer ?
#
loop_
_entity_poly.entity_id
_entity_poly.type
_entity_poly.pdbx_seq_one_letter_code
_entity_poly.pdbx_strand_id
1 'polypeptide(L)'
;ESIEMPVSKLKKRLIKNKIVSLDTYKLSAKDSFMCKDQLIYFKLKLERWRSEVMSDSEKTRESLQNNNTPEADVADRSSTETERALELRTRDRQRKLLAKINAALSRIKDGSYGYCIETGEPISLKRLDARPIALLSIQAQERHEKHERSHRDDTI
;
A
#
# COMPACT_ATOMS: atom_id res chain seq x y z
N GLU A 1 -6.46 -25.57 -41.00
CA GLU A 1 -5.13 -24.93 -41.24
C GLU A 1 -4.83 -24.02 -40.07
N SER A 2 -3.97 -24.47 -39.17
CA SER A 2 -3.53 -23.73 -37.99
C SER A 2 -2.42 -22.75 -38.38
N ILE A 3 -2.69 -21.45 -38.33
CA ILE A 3 -1.69 -20.43 -38.62
C ILE A 3 -0.82 -20.22 -37.37
N GLU A 4 0.29 -20.94 -37.29
CA GLU A 4 1.35 -20.70 -36.32
C GLU A 4 2.06 -19.37 -36.64
N MET A 5 1.86 -18.39 -35.81
CA MET A 5 2.59 -17.12 -35.89
C MET A 5 4.06 -17.32 -35.44
N PRO A 6 5.05 -16.89 -36.23
CA PRO A 6 6.45 -17.12 -35.88
C PRO A 6 6.87 -16.34 -34.63
N VAL A 7 7.47 -17.07 -33.69
CA VAL A 7 7.95 -16.62 -32.36
C VAL A 7 8.87 -15.40 -32.42
N SER A 8 9.52 -15.14 -33.57
CA SER A 8 10.36 -13.95 -33.80
C SER A 8 9.58 -12.62 -33.82
N LYS A 9 8.31 -12.63 -34.21
CA LYS A 9 7.45 -11.42 -34.21
C LYS A 9 6.91 -11.08 -32.82
N LEU A 10 6.72 -12.07 -31.95
CA LEU A 10 6.37 -11.84 -30.54
C LEU A 10 7.53 -11.20 -29.76
N LYS A 11 8.77 -11.66 -29.99
CA LYS A 11 9.96 -11.04 -29.33
C LYS A 11 10.15 -9.59 -29.73
N LYS A 12 9.87 -9.18 -31.00
CA LYS A 12 9.98 -7.79 -31.45
C LYS A 12 8.89 -6.88 -30.89
N ARG A 13 7.71 -7.41 -30.52
CA ARG A 13 6.64 -6.63 -29.87
C ARG A 13 6.90 -6.40 -28.38
N LEU A 14 7.61 -7.34 -27.72
CA LEU A 14 8.03 -7.24 -26.31
C LEU A 14 9.17 -6.22 -26.11
N ILE A 15 9.99 -5.94 -27.12
CA ILE A 15 11.12 -4.99 -27.03
C ILE A 15 10.65 -3.51 -27.07
N LYS A 16 9.43 -3.22 -27.52
CA LYS A 16 8.85 -1.88 -27.50
C LYS A 16 8.16 -1.50 -26.19
N ASN A 17 7.86 -2.46 -25.32
CA ASN A 17 7.41 -2.19 -23.96
C ASN A 17 8.65 -2.10 -23.08
N LYS A 18 9.09 -0.86 -22.82
CA LYS A 18 10.03 -0.52 -21.75
C LYS A 18 9.51 -1.21 -20.49
N ILE A 19 10.16 -2.30 -20.04
CA ILE A 19 9.76 -3.03 -18.84
C ILE A 19 10.01 -2.06 -17.68
N VAL A 20 8.96 -1.45 -17.20
CA VAL A 20 9.01 -0.65 -15.98
C VAL A 20 9.19 -1.64 -14.83
N SER A 21 10.40 -1.73 -14.30
CA SER A 21 10.70 -2.50 -13.08
C SER A 21 10.95 -1.54 -11.93
N LEU A 22 10.60 -1.95 -10.72
CA LEU A 22 10.77 -1.15 -9.51
C LEU A 22 12.22 -0.69 -9.29
N ASP A 23 13.18 -1.53 -9.70
CA ASP A 23 14.61 -1.29 -9.44
C ASP A 23 15.26 -0.35 -10.48
N THR A 24 14.71 -0.26 -11.68
CA THR A 24 15.33 0.49 -12.80
C THR A 24 14.59 1.77 -13.17
N TYR A 25 13.33 1.91 -12.78
CA TYR A 25 12.54 3.07 -13.11
C TYR A 25 12.80 4.23 -12.14
N LYS A 26 13.22 5.37 -12.67
CA LYS A 26 13.38 6.61 -11.90
C LYS A 26 12.20 7.54 -12.21
N LEU A 27 11.47 7.90 -11.18
CA LEU A 27 10.42 8.89 -11.26
C LEU A 27 10.99 10.24 -11.73
N SER A 28 10.50 10.74 -12.85
CA SER A 28 10.91 12.02 -13.42
C SER A 28 9.75 13.02 -13.34
N ALA A 29 10.05 14.21 -12.81
CA ALA A 29 9.10 15.32 -12.83
C ALA A 29 8.99 15.98 -14.22
N LYS A 30 9.82 15.57 -15.20
CA LYS A 30 9.77 16.06 -16.58
C LYS A 30 8.71 15.37 -17.42
N ASP A 31 8.27 14.16 -17.01
CA ASP A 31 7.22 13.43 -17.67
C ASP A 31 5.86 14.00 -17.29
N SER A 32 4.85 13.79 -18.14
CA SER A 32 3.48 14.17 -17.80
C SER A 32 3.04 13.45 -16.51
N PHE A 33 2.37 14.18 -15.61
CA PHE A 33 1.91 13.65 -14.33
C PHE A 33 0.99 12.44 -14.54
N MET A 34 1.26 11.36 -13.82
CA MET A 34 0.55 10.07 -13.91
C MET A 34 0.51 9.50 -15.34
N CYS A 35 1.63 9.62 -16.07
CA CYS A 35 1.79 8.91 -17.34
C CYS A 35 1.71 7.38 -17.10
N LYS A 36 1.51 6.63 -18.20
CA LYS A 36 1.34 5.16 -18.13
C LYS A 36 2.49 4.46 -17.40
N ASP A 37 3.73 4.92 -17.59
CA ASP A 37 4.90 4.34 -16.95
C ASP A 37 4.91 4.58 -15.43
N GLN A 38 4.53 5.78 -14.99
CA GLN A 38 4.37 6.12 -13.57
C GLN A 38 3.26 5.30 -12.92
N LEU A 39 2.12 5.14 -13.57
CA LEU A 39 1.01 4.32 -13.08
C LEU A 39 1.39 2.84 -12.95
N ILE A 40 2.14 2.30 -13.93
CA ILE A 40 2.66 0.93 -13.87
C ILE A 40 3.64 0.78 -12.69
N TYR A 41 4.54 1.74 -12.51
CA TYR A 41 5.47 1.75 -11.38
C TYR A 41 4.76 1.72 -10.03
N PHE A 42 3.80 2.62 -9.79
CA PHE A 42 3.06 2.66 -8.54
C PHE A 42 2.18 1.42 -8.35
N LYS A 43 1.61 0.88 -9.41
CA LYS A 43 0.87 -0.37 -9.36
C LYS A 43 1.74 -1.53 -8.88
N LEU A 44 2.92 -1.72 -9.49
CA LEU A 44 3.86 -2.77 -9.08
C LEU A 44 4.33 -2.58 -7.64
N LYS A 45 4.61 -1.35 -7.23
CA LYS A 45 5.01 -1.01 -5.86
C LYS A 45 3.92 -1.37 -4.84
N LEU A 46 2.67 -1.05 -5.13
CA LEU A 46 1.52 -1.39 -4.29
C LEU A 46 1.24 -2.89 -4.25
N GLU A 47 1.34 -3.58 -5.39
CA GLU A 47 1.15 -5.04 -5.46
C GLU A 47 2.23 -5.79 -4.66
N ARG A 48 3.49 -5.38 -4.77
CA ARG A 48 4.59 -5.92 -3.97
C ARG A 48 4.32 -5.71 -2.48
N TRP A 49 4.02 -4.48 -2.08
CA TRP A 49 3.73 -4.15 -0.68
C TRP A 49 2.52 -4.91 -0.14
N ARG A 50 1.47 -5.07 -0.95
CA ARG A 50 0.32 -5.91 -0.59
C ARG A 50 0.73 -7.35 -0.31
N SER A 51 1.56 -7.95 -1.16
CA SER A 51 2.05 -9.32 -0.98
C SER A 51 2.88 -9.48 0.30
N GLU A 52 3.75 -8.52 0.60
CA GLU A 52 4.54 -8.49 1.83
C GLU A 52 3.64 -8.44 3.08
N VAL A 53 2.68 -7.51 3.12
CA VAL A 53 1.74 -7.38 4.25
C VAL A 53 0.85 -8.61 4.42
N MET A 54 0.42 -9.25 3.32
CA MET A 54 -0.35 -10.50 3.38
C MET A 54 0.48 -11.65 3.95
N SER A 55 1.73 -11.79 3.54
CA SER A 55 2.64 -12.82 4.07
C SER A 55 2.89 -12.63 5.57
N ASP A 56 3.10 -11.38 6.01
CA ASP A 56 3.32 -11.08 7.43
C ASP A 56 2.04 -11.28 8.26
N SER A 57 0.88 -10.99 7.71
CA SER A 57 -0.41 -11.26 8.35
C SER A 57 -0.66 -12.76 8.56
N GLU A 58 -0.24 -13.58 7.61
CA GLU A 58 -0.37 -15.05 7.70
C GLU A 58 0.55 -15.61 8.79
N LYS A 59 1.81 -15.17 8.86
CA LYS A 59 2.76 -15.56 9.93
C LYS A 59 2.21 -15.21 11.32
N THR A 60 1.64 -14.01 11.48
CA THR A 60 1.03 -13.58 12.74
C THR A 60 -0.18 -14.45 13.10
N ARG A 61 -0.95 -14.88 12.10
CA ARG A 61 -2.09 -15.80 12.32
C ARG A 61 -1.63 -17.17 12.80
N GLU A 62 -0.58 -17.72 12.19
CA GLU A 62 0.01 -19.01 12.58
C GLU A 62 0.58 -18.96 14.00
N SER A 63 1.27 -17.86 14.37
CA SER A 63 1.77 -17.64 15.72
C SER A 63 0.65 -17.67 16.76
N LEU A 64 -0.46 -16.96 16.51
CA LEU A 64 -1.63 -16.95 17.40
C LEU A 64 -2.30 -18.32 17.56
N GLN A 65 -2.29 -19.14 16.51
CA GLN A 65 -2.86 -20.50 16.58
C GLN A 65 -1.98 -21.47 17.37
N ASN A 66 -0.67 -21.35 17.25
CA ASN A 66 0.28 -22.23 17.89
C ASN A 66 0.45 -21.94 19.38
N ASN A 67 0.23 -20.69 19.82
CA ASN A 67 0.38 -20.25 21.21
C ASN A 67 -0.89 -20.50 22.06
N ASN A 68 -1.77 -21.38 21.67
CA ASN A 68 -3.04 -21.65 22.34
C ASN A 68 -2.95 -22.74 23.43
N THR A 69 -1.75 -22.99 23.98
CA THR A 69 -1.56 -23.92 25.11
C THR A 69 -1.98 -23.24 26.43
N PRO A 70 -2.80 -23.90 27.28
CA PRO A 70 -3.16 -23.36 28.59
C PRO A 70 -1.94 -23.37 29.51
N GLU A 71 -1.51 -22.20 29.94
CA GLU A 71 -0.44 -22.04 30.91
C GLU A 71 -0.96 -22.20 32.34
N ALA A 72 -0.20 -22.90 33.17
CA ALA A 72 -0.58 -23.26 34.55
C ALA A 72 -0.27 -22.14 35.54
N ASP A 73 0.67 -21.20 35.27
CA ASP A 73 1.08 -20.14 36.16
C ASP A 73 0.36 -18.81 35.86
N VAL A 74 -0.03 -18.08 36.93
CA VAL A 74 -0.76 -16.80 36.84
C VAL A 74 0.12 -15.69 36.27
N ALA A 75 1.43 -15.68 36.55
CA ALA A 75 2.36 -14.68 36.05
C ALA A 75 2.56 -14.83 34.53
N ASP A 76 2.74 -16.06 34.04
CA ASP A 76 2.87 -16.38 32.62
C ASP A 76 1.57 -16.07 31.86
N ARG A 77 0.41 -16.31 32.46
CA ARG A 77 -0.89 -15.97 31.89
C ARG A 77 -1.04 -14.47 31.62
N SER A 78 -0.60 -13.60 32.52
CA SER A 78 -0.65 -12.14 32.32
C SER A 78 0.24 -11.67 31.17
N SER A 79 1.43 -12.25 31.03
CA SER A 79 2.34 -11.95 29.92
C SER A 79 1.75 -12.39 28.57
N THR A 80 1.20 -13.60 28.52
CA THR A 80 0.57 -14.16 27.31
C THR A 80 -0.65 -13.35 26.89
N GLU A 81 -1.48 -12.87 27.81
CA GLU A 81 -2.60 -11.99 27.49
C GLU A 81 -2.15 -10.67 26.89
N THR A 82 -1.07 -10.09 27.38
CA THR A 82 -0.49 -8.85 26.85
C THR A 82 0.06 -9.05 25.44
N GLU A 83 0.78 -10.16 25.21
CA GLU A 83 1.29 -10.52 23.88
C GLU A 83 0.15 -10.73 22.88
N ARG A 84 -0.89 -11.48 23.24
CA ARG A 84 -2.08 -11.66 22.42
C ARG A 84 -2.78 -10.34 22.06
N ALA A 85 -2.89 -9.44 23.04
CA ALA A 85 -3.47 -8.12 22.79
C ALA A 85 -2.63 -7.30 21.80
N LEU A 86 -1.30 -7.39 21.87
CA LEU A 86 -0.39 -6.75 20.92
C LEU A 86 -0.53 -7.35 19.51
N GLU A 87 -0.57 -8.68 19.40
CA GLU A 87 -0.74 -9.38 18.13
C GLU A 87 -2.08 -9.04 17.46
N LEU A 88 -3.17 -8.98 18.23
CA LEU A 88 -4.49 -8.57 17.71
C LEU A 88 -4.47 -7.13 17.19
N ARG A 89 -3.82 -6.19 17.90
CA ARG A 89 -3.64 -4.81 17.44
C ARG A 89 -2.82 -4.75 16.15
N THR A 90 -1.81 -5.60 16.02
CA THR A 90 -0.99 -5.70 14.81
C THR A 90 -1.83 -6.19 13.62
N ARG A 91 -2.65 -7.22 13.81
CA ARG A 91 -3.58 -7.71 12.77
C ARG A 91 -4.58 -6.64 12.32
N ASP A 92 -5.15 -5.91 13.26
CA ASP A 92 -6.08 -4.82 12.92
C ASP A 92 -5.39 -3.72 12.11
N ARG A 93 -4.16 -3.39 12.44
CA ARG A 93 -3.34 -2.44 11.70
C ARG A 93 -3.03 -2.95 10.29
N GLN A 94 -2.63 -4.21 10.15
CA GLN A 94 -2.37 -4.87 8.86
C GLN A 94 -3.63 -4.90 7.99
N ARG A 95 -4.80 -5.26 8.56
CA ARG A 95 -6.08 -5.26 7.85
C ARG A 95 -6.44 -3.88 7.32
N LYS A 96 -6.30 -2.84 8.15
CA LYS A 96 -6.53 -1.44 7.74
C LYS A 96 -5.56 -1.00 6.66
N LEU A 97 -4.31 -1.44 6.73
CA LEU A 97 -3.29 -1.14 5.71
C LEU A 97 -3.63 -1.82 4.38
N LEU A 98 -4.01 -3.10 4.38
CA LEU A 98 -4.44 -3.83 3.18
C LEU A 98 -5.66 -3.16 2.52
N ALA A 99 -6.62 -2.69 3.30
CA ALA A 99 -7.76 -1.95 2.77
C ALA A 99 -7.33 -0.65 2.05
N LYS A 100 -6.37 0.09 2.62
CA LYS A 100 -5.82 1.31 2.01
C LYS A 100 -5.04 1.00 0.73
N ILE A 101 -4.26 -0.09 0.69
CA ILE A 101 -3.53 -0.53 -0.50
C ILE A 101 -4.51 -0.92 -1.62
N ASN A 102 -5.54 -1.69 -1.30
CA ASN A 102 -6.56 -2.09 -2.27
C ASN A 102 -7.35 -0.88 -2.81
N ALA A 103 -7.67 0.10 -1.96
CA ALA A 103 -8.28 1.34 -2.39
C ALA A 103 -7.37 2.14 -3.34
N ALA A 104 -6.06 2.19 -3.08
CA ALA A 104 -5.10 2.83 -3.98
C ALA A 104 -5.01 2.11 -5.34
N LEU A 105 -5.01 0.76 -5.35
CA LEU A 105 -5.03 -0.04 -6.57
C LEU A 105 -6.32 0.17 -7.38
N SER A 106 -7.48 0.32 -6.71
CA SER A 106 -8.75 0.66 -7.37
C SER A 106 -8.66 2.04 -8.03
N ARG A 107 -8.12 3.04 -7.33
CA ARG A 107 -7.93 4.39 -7.89
C ARG A 107 -7.01 4.42 -9.12
N ILE A 108 -6.01 3.54 -9.19
CA ILE A 108 -5.17 3.38 -10.39
C ILE A 108 -6.01 2.89 -11.56
N LYS A 109 -6.94 1.94 -11.35
CA LYS A 109 -7.85 1.44 -12.39
C LYS A 109 -8.84 2.50 -12.85
N ASP A 110 -9.35 3.28 -11.91
CA ASP A 110 -10.35 4.33 -12.17
C ASP A 110 -9.71 5.63 -12.73
N GLY A 111 -8.37 5.71 -12.76
CA GLY A 111 -7.64 6.89 -13.25
C GLY A 111 -7.61 8.08 -12.27
N SER A 112 -8.09 7.92 -11.03
CA SER A 112 -8.11 8.97 -10.00
C SER A 112 -6.89 8.94 -9.07
N TYR A 113 -5.96 8.02 -9.28
CA TYR A 113 -4.75 7.91 -8.48
C TYR A 113 -3.80 9.10 -8.70
N GLY A 114 -3.19 9.58 -7.61
CA GLY A 114 -2.25 10.68 -7.65
C GLY A 114 -2.87 12.05 -7.38
N TYR A 115 -4.19 12.15 -7.31
CA TYR A 115 -4.89 13.39 -7.01
C TYR A 115 -5.45 13.39 -5.59
N CYS A 116 -5.40 14.55 -4.95
CA CYS A 116 -5.96 14.77 -3.62
C CYS A 116 -7.48 14.61 -3.66
N ILE A 117 -8.05 13.88 -2.71
CA ILE A 117 -9.51 13.67 -2.65
C ILE A 117 -10.29 14.91 -2.22
N GLU A 118 -9.66 15.85 -1.49
CA GLU A 118 -10.31 17.07 -1.03
C GLU A 118 -10.19 18.21 -2.05
N THR A 119 -8.98 18.42 -2.58
CA THR A 119 -8.71 19.60 -3.43
C THR A 119 -8.68 19.28 -4.91
N GLY A 120 -8.63 17.99 -5.31
CA GLY A 120 -8.45 17.59 -6.70
C GLY A 120 -7.06 17.88 -7.28
N GLU A 121 -6.16 18.49 -6.50
CA GLU A 121 -4.82 18.85 -6.94
C GLU A 121 -3.90 17.62 -7.03
N PRO A 122 -2.88 17.63 -7.91
CA PRO A 122 -1.93 16.55 -8.00
C PRO A 122 -1.08 16.45 -6.72
N ILE A 123 -0.95 15.25 -6.18
CA ILE A 123 -0.05 14.95 -5.06
C ILE A 123 1.37 14.82 -5.61
N SER A 124 2.36 15.45 -4.95
CA SER A 124 3.74 15.40 -5.41
C SER A 124 4.26 13.95 -5.56
N LEU A 125 4.99 13.68 -6.63
CA LEU A 125 5.57 12.35 -6.90
C LEU A 125 6.47 11.86 -5.76
N LYS A 126 7.22 12.77 -5.12
CA LYS A 126 8.05 12.45 -3.95
C LYS A 126 7.22 11.92 -2.78
N ARG A 127 6.04 12.52 -2.54
CA ARG A 127 5.12 12.08 -1.48
C ARG A 127 4.50 10.73 -1.81
N LEU A 128 4.08 10.52 -3.05
CA LEU A 128 3.54 9.23 -3.50
C LEU A 128 4.60 8.13 -3.48
N ASP A 129 5.85 8.46 -3.79
CA ASP A 129 6.94 7.49 -3.71
C ASP A 129 7.22 7.08 -2.27
N ALA A 130 7.26 8.03 -1.33
CA ALA A 130 7.41 7.75 0.09
C ALA A 130 6.18 7.06 0.69
N ARG A 131 4.97 7.44 0.26
CA ARG A 131 3.70 6.90 0.75
C ARG A 131 2.71 6.65 -0.39
N PRO A 132 2.76 5.49 -1.04
CA PRO A 132 1.94 5.19 -2.22
C PRO A 132 0.42 5.17 -1.96
N ILE A 133 0.00 5.03 -0.71
CA ILE A 133 -1.42 5.09 -0.29
C ILE A 133 -1.89 6.49 0.09
N ALA A 134 -1.11 7.54 -0.17
CA ALA A 134 -1.49 8.91 0.17
C ALA A 134 -2.75 9.35 -0.60
N LEU A 135 -3.71 9.90 0.13
CA LEU A 135 -4.98 10.41 -0.40
C LEU A 135 -5.03 11.93 -0.43
N LEU A 136 -4.24 12.59 0.41
CA LEU A 136 -4.22 14.03 0.60
C LEU A 136 -2.89 14.63 0.17
N SER A 137 -2.92 15.85 -0.36
CA SER A 137 -1.73 16.67 -0.54
C SER A 137 -1.13 17.04 0.82
N ILE A 138 0.09 17.56 0.86
CA ILE A 138 0.72 17.99 2.13
C ILE A 138 -0.13 19.06 2.79
N GLN A 139 -0.58 20.05 2.03
CA GLN A 139 -1.38 21.17 2.54
C GLN A 139 -2.75 20.72 3.06
N ALA A 140 -3.42 19.77 2.37
CA ALA A 140 -4.68 19.22 2.83
C ALA A 140 -4.49 18.41 4.12
N GLN A 141 -3.42 17.64 4.21
CA GLN A 141 -3.08 16.87 5.41
C GLN A 141 -2.80 17.78 6.62
N GLU A 142 -2.04 18.85 6.43
CA GLU A 142 -1.75 19.83 7.50
C GLU A 142 -3.02 20.52 8.00
N ARG A 143 -3.93 20.88 7.08
CA ARG A 143 -5.24 21.46 7.45
C ARG A 143 -6.06 20.49 8.28
N HIS A 144 -6.10 19.22 7.85
CA HIS A 144 -6.83 18.18 8.55
C HIS A 144 -6.28 17.94 9.95
N GLU A 145 -4.96 17.82 10.09
CA GLU A 145 -4.30 17.66 11.38
C GLU A 145 -4.47 18.86 12.31
N LYS A 146 -4.46 20.09 11.76
CA LYS A 146 -4.73 21.29 12.54
C LYS A 146 -6.17 21.31 13.04
N HIS A 147 -7.12 20.93 12.22
CA HIS A 147 -8.53 20.84 12.60
C HIS A 147 -8.75 19.76 13.67
N GLU A 148 -8.13 18.59 13.54
CA GLU A 148 -8.22 17.53 14.56
C GLU A 148 -7.63 17.95 15.91
N ARG A 149 -6.53 18.71 15.92
CA ARG A 149 -5.94 19.22 17.15
C ARG A 149 -6.89 20.19 17.86
N SER A 150 -7.45 21.18 17.14
CA SER A 150 -8.38 22.14 17.74
C SER A 150 -9.64 21.51 18.30
N HIS A 151 -10.15 20.43 17.70
CA HIS A 151 -11.32 19.71 18.21
C HIS A 151 -11.03 18.80 19.41
N ARG A 152 -9.78 18.37 19.61
CA ARG A 152 -9.39 17.59 20.79
C ARG A 152 -9.27 18.45 22.04
N ASP A 153 -8.92 19.72 21.87
CA ASP A 153 -8.80 20.66 22.99
C ASP A 153 -10.17 21.13 23.50
N ASP A 154 -11.22 21.05 22.66
CA ASP A 154 -12.60 21.43 23.05
C ASP A 154 -13.35 20.31 23.81
N THR A 155 -12.74 19.14 24.03
CA THR A 155 -13.41 17.96 24.63
C THR A 155 -12.91 17.64 26.04
N ILE A 156 -12.21 18.57 26.75
CA ILE A 156 -11.76 18.42 28.17
C ILE A 156 -12.64 19.21 29.10
#